data_965ece5088942ae6bc7a8cd3063ff220
#
_entry.id   965ece5088942ae6bc7a8cd3063ff220
#
_cell.length_a   1.000
_cell.length_b   1.000
_cell.length_c   1.000
_cell.angle_alpha   90.00
_cell.angle_beta   90.00
_cell.angle_gamma   90.00
#
_symmetry.space_group_name_H-M   'P 1'
#
loop_
_entity.id
_entity.type
_entity.pdbx_description
1 polymer ?
#
loop_
_entity_poly.entity_id
_entity_poly.type
_entity_poly.pdbx_seq_one_letter_code
_entity_poly.pdbx_strand_id
1 'polypeptide(L)' 'MDQRQEDVVPEVEAHITGTVWKIEVEVGDSVEEGDTVVILESMKMEMPVEAEDEGTVKEILCEEGQAVNEGDTLVVLE' A
#
# COMPACT_ATOMS: atom_id res chain seq x y z
N MET A 1 -1.72 -29.08 4.95
CA MET A 1 -1.92 -28.42 5.10
C MET A 1 -2.08 -27.48 4.93
N ASP A 2 -2.16 -27.26 4.67
CA ASP A 2 -2.46 -26.37 4.54
C ASP A 2 -2.47 -25.42 4.13
N GLN A 3 -2.16 -25.26 3.74
CA GLN A 3 -2.02 -24.33 3.47
C GLN A 3 -2.55 -23.27 3.22
N ARG A 4 -2.56 -23.02 3.28
CA ARG A 4 -3.07 -21.87 3.40
C ARG A 4 -2.42 -20.76 2.80
N GLN A 5 -1.29 -20.81 2.16
CA GLN A 5 -0.64 -19.78 1.42
C GLN A 5 -1.47 -19.31 0.26
N GLU A 6 -2.25 -20.16 -0.29
CA GLU A 6 -3.06 -19.77 -1.43
C GLU A 6 -4.10 -18.74 -1.05
N ASP A 7 -4.31 -18.54 0.24
CA ASP A 7 -5.25 -17.52 0.69
C ASP A 7 -4.58 -16.19 0.97
N VAL A 8 -3.27 -16.12 0.80
CA VAL A 8 -2.55 -14.88 1.06
C VAL A 8 -2.73 -13.96 -0.13
N VAL A 9 -3.21 -12.74 0.14
CA VAL A 9 -3.41 -11.72 -0.89
C VAL A 9 -2.32 -10.67 -0.67
N PRO A 10 -1.59 -10.28 -1.72
CA PRO A 10 -0.56 -9.25 -1.55
C PRO A 10 -1.19 -7.96 -1.06
N GLU A 11 -0.57 -7.37 -0.07
CA GLU A 11 -1.04 -6.11 0.50
C GLU A 11 0.13 -5.17 0.64
N VAL A 12 -0.13 -3.89 0.43
CA VAL A 12 0.87 -2.86 0.65
C VAL A 12 0.56 -2.19 1.97
N GLU A 13 1.49 -2.24 2.89
CA GLU A 13 1.30 -1.74 4.25
C GLU A 13 2.18 -0.53 4.49
N ALA A 14 1.72 0.34 5.38
CA ALA A 14 2.55 1.48 5.78
C ALA A 14 3.77 0.95 6.53
N HIS A 15 4.94 1.44 6.18
CA HIS A 15 6.17 1.04 6.86
C HIS A 15 6.59 2.06 7.92
N ILE A 16 5.81 3.13 8.08
CA ILE A 16 6.03 4.13 9.11
C ILE A 16 4.67 4.66 9.54
N THR A 17 4.67 5.33 10.68
CA THR A 17 3.51 6.09 11.12
C THR A 17 3.58 7.47 10.49
N GLY A 18 2.50 7.90 9.85
CA GLY A 18 2.47 9.20 9.20
C GLY A 18 1.10 9.50 8.64
N THR A 19 1.06 10.39 7.67
CA THR A 19 -0.18 10.81 7.03
C THR A 19 -0.09 10.48 5.55
N VAL A 20 -1.17 9.99 4.98
CA VAL A 20 -1.23 9.71 3.55
C VAL A 20 -1.20 11.07 2.84
N TRP A 21 -0.10 11.31 2.12
CA TRP A 21 0.06 12.57 1.39
C TRP A 21 -0.52 12.46 0.00
N LYS A 22 -0.30 11.33 -0.65
CA LYS A 22 -0.78 11.15 -2.00
C LYS A 22 -0.94 9.67 -2.29
N ILE A 23 -1.99 9.32 -3.03
CA ILE A 23 -2.21 7.96 -3.50
C ILE A 23 -1.91 7.98 -5.00
N GLU A 24 -0.95 7.15 -5.41
CA GLU A 24 -0.45 7.19 -6.79
C GLU A 24 -1.12 6.19 -7.70
N VAL A 25 -2.01 5.35 -7.18
CA VAL A 25 -2.65 4.30 -7.97
C VAL A 25 -4.16 4.38 -7.78
N GLU A 26 -4.86 3.70 -8.68
CA GLU A 26 -6.31 3.58 -8.61
C GLU A 26 -6.68 2.10 -8.69
N VAL A 27 -7.88 1.79 -8.22
CA VAL A 27 -8.39 0.44 -8.33
C VAL A 27 -8.39 0.04 -9.81
N GLY A 28 -7.83 -1.14 -10.10
CA GLY A 28 -7.71 -1.63 -11.46
C GLY A 28 -6.35 -1.39 -12.09
N ASP A 29 -5.51 -0.58 -11.48
CA ASP A 29 -4.17 -0.34 -12.03
C ASP A 29 -3.29 -1.56 -11.84
N SER A 30 -2.41 -1.78 -12.82
CA SER A 30 -1.35 -2.79 -12.69
C SER A 30 -0.15 -2.15 -12.00
N VAL A 31 0.42 -2.87 -11.05
CA VAL A 31 1.63 -2.41 -10.37
C VAL A 31 2.68 -3.50 -10.45
N GLU A 32 3.93 -3.09 -10.38
CA GLU A 32 5.06 -4.00 -10.37
C GLU A 32 5.83 -3.82 -9.08
N GLU A 33 6.64 -4.80 -8.76
CA GLU A 33 7.51 -4.70 -7.60
C GLU A 33 8.34 -3.43 -7.71
N GLY A 34 8.34 -2.62 -6.66
CA GLY A 34 9.09 -1.38 -6.64
C GLY A 34 8.30 -0.15 -7.07
N ASP A 35 7.09 -0.33 -7.58
CA ASP A 35 6.27 0.81 -7.96
C ASP A 35 5.75 1.52 -6.71
N THR A 36 5.79 2.85 -6.73
CA THR A 36 5.26 3.64 -5.63
C THR A 36 3.74 3.65 -5.73
N VAL A 37 3.07 3.21 -4.68
CA VAL A 37 1.61 3.18 -4.66
C VAL A 37 1.02 4.27 -3.78
N VAL A 38 1.69 4.63 -2.70
CA VAL A 38 1.22 5.67 -1.78
C VAL A 38 2.44 6.44 -1.31
N ILE A 39 2.28 7.73 -1.07
CA ILE A 39 3.34 8.53 -0.47
C ILE A 39 2.84 8.97 0.89
N LEU A 40 3.62 8.68 1.92
CA LEU A 40 3.32 9.08 3.29
C LEU A 40 4.17 10.28 3.66
N GLU A 41 3.63 11.14 4.50
CA GLU A 41 4.36 12.27 5.04
C GLU A 41 4.56 12.05 6.53
N SER A 42 5.81 12.21 6.97
CA SER A 42 6.14 12.10 8.38
C SER A 42 7.26 13.07 8.66
N MET A 43 7.07 13.93 9.67
CA MET A 43 8.09 14.88 10.08
C MET A 43 8.56 15.75 8.91
N LYS A 44 7.59 16.18 8.08
CA LYS A 44 7.85 17.06 6.93
C LYS A 44 8.68 16.40 5.85
N MET A 45 8.75 15.08 5.87
CA MET A 45 9.42 14.31 4.83
C MET A 45 8.41 13.44 4.13
N GLU A 46 8.55 13.31 2.83
CA GLU A 46 7.68 12.46 2.03
C GLU A 46 8.39 11.14 1.79
N MET A 47 7.71 10.05 2.06
CA MET A 47 8.29 8.73 1.92
C MET A 47 7.41 7.87 1.05
N PRO A 48 7.96 7.33 -0.05
CA PRO A 48 7.16 6.46 -0.90
C PRO A 48 6.98 5.09 -0.27
N VAL A 49 5.79 4.55 -0.42
CA VAL A 49 5.50 3.16 -0.06
C VAL A 49 5.41 2.41 -1.36
N GLU A 50 6.26 1.42 -1.53
CA GLU A 50 6.38 0.70 -2.77
C GLU A 50 5.75 -0.68 -2.64
N ALA A 51 5.21 -1.17 -3.75
CA ALA A 51 4.68 -2.53 -3.78
C ALA A 51 5.83 -3.51 -3.69
N GLU A 52 5.66 -4.55 -2.89
CA GLU A 52 6.66 -5.60 -2.76
C GLU A 52 6.43 -6.72 -3.75
N ASP A 53 5.25 -6.77 -4.35
CA ASP A 53 4.90 -7.78 -5.33
C ASP A 53 4.15 -7.11 -6.47
N GLU A 54 4.19 -7.74 -7.63
CA GLU A 54 3.39 -7.27 -8.73
C GLU A 54 1.95 -7.72 -8.54
N GLY A 55 1.04 -7.01 -9.18
CA GLY A 55 -0.37 -7.36 -9.11
C GLY A 55 -1.24 -6.24 -9.63
N THR A 56 -2.53 -6.41 -9.46
CA THR A 56 -3.51 -5.41 -9.84
C THR A 56 -4.14 -4.86 -8.57
N VAL A 57 -4.32 -3.55 -8.52
CA VAL A 57 -4.93 -2.91 -7.36
C VAL A 57 -6.38 -3.37 -7.26
N LYS A 58 -6.69 -4.07 -6.18
CA LYS A 58 -8.02 -4.57 -5.93
C LYS A 58 -8.83 -3.60 -5.09
N GLU A 59 -8.17 -3.01 -4.09
CA GLU A 59 -8.86 -2.15 -3.16
C GLU A 59 -7.87 -1.17 -2.55
N ILE A 60 -8.30 0.06 -2.35
CA ILE A 60 -7.51 1.08 -1.67
C ILE A 60 -8.21 1.36 -0.35
N LEU A 61 -7.49 1.14 0.76
CA LEU A 61 -8.06 1.19 2.10
C LEU A 61 -7.68 2.46 2.85
N CYS A 62 -7.08 3.43 2.17
CA CYS A 62 -6.70 4.68 2.81
C CYS A 62 -7.15 5.84 1.94
N GLU A 63 -7.10 7.04 2.52
CA GLU A 63 -7.48 8.26 1.82
C GLU A 63 -6.41 9.30 2.03
N GLU A 64 -6.29 10.21 1.08
CA GLU A 64 -5.34 11.31 1.23
C GLU A 64 -5.75 12.16 2.42
N GLY A 65 -4.77 12.50 3.24
CA GLY A 65 -4.99 13.24 4.46
C GLY A 65 -5.25 12.39 5.68
N GLN A 66 -5.34 11.07 5.52
CA GLN A 66 -5.62 10.17 6.62
C GLN A 66 -4.35 9.82 7.37
N ALA A 67 -4.42 9.81 8.70
CA ALA A 67 -3.30 9.34 9.51
C ALA A 67 -3.30 7.82 9.53
N VAL A 68 -2.12 7.23 9.37
CA VAL A 68 -1.96 5.78 9.38
C VAL A 68 -0.80 5.41 10.30
N ASN A 69 -0.83 4.18 10.76
CA ASN A 69 0.22 3.64 11.61
C ASN A 69 0.99 2.57 10.88
N GLU A 70 2.21 2.34 11.32
CA GLU A 70 3.01 1.26 10.77
C GLU A 70 2.23 -0.04 10.84
N GLY A 71 2.19 -0.76 9.72
CA GLY A 71 1.45 -2.01 9.65
C GLY A 71 0.04 -1.89 9.11
N ASP A 72 -0.48 -0.66 9.00
CA ASP A 72 -1.82 -0.49 8.43
C ASP A 72 -1.79 -0.86 6.96
N THR A 73 -2.80 -1.61 6.53
CA THR A 73 -2.90 -1.97 5.11
C THR A 73 -3.42 -0.78 4.34
N LEU A 74 -2.69 -0.39 3.31
CA LEU A 74 -3.05 0.77 2.49
C LEU A 74 -3.72 0.36 1.20
N VAL A 75 -3.19 -0.66 0.55
CA VAL A 75 -3.67 -1.11 -0.76
C VAL A 75 -3.65 -2.63 -0.77
N VAL A 76 -4.68 -3.22 -1.34
CA VAL A 76 -4.77 -4.66 -1.52
C VAL A 76 -4.60 -4.96 -2.99
N LEU A 77 -3.73 -5.89 -3.31
CA LEU A 77 -3.48 -6.33 -4.69
C LEU A 77 -4.07 -7.71 -4.90
N GLU A 78 -4.25 -8.06 -6.16
CA GLU A 78 -4.70 -9.40 -6.48
C GLU A 78 -3.91 -9.98 -7.65
#